data_b9725b609c6355efabab92b93ef776ac
#
_entry.id   b9725b609c6355efabab92b93ef776ac
#
_cell.length_a   1.000
_cell.length_b   1.000
_cell.length_c   1.000
_cell.angle_alpha   90.00
_cell.angle_beta   90.00
_cell.angle_gamma   90.00
#
_symmetry.space_group_name_H-M   'P 1'
#
loop_
_entity.id
_entity.type
_entity.pdbx_description
1 polymer ?
#
loop_
_entity_poly.entity_id
_entity_poly.type
_entity_poly.pdbx_seq_one_letter_code
_entity_poly.pdbx_strand_id
1 'polypeptide(L)'
;MNNSFEKEFQAYNLKMNIDSGTLITAHISDLHFPAMDPHKQYNILEDQFLKKIEAMPRLDLICVNGDLYDHKLMTSSDGTLYASMFVARLVEITKSHNATLILLQGTMSHDANQLKIYYHYMQRKDVDVRVVTNIRFEMVKNCRVLCIPELYGVPEEYYQHILFGSDFYDLCIMHGTIQGAVYGDNVGSGRLFRMEDFLNCKGPIIAGHVHKAATYYDHFY
;
A
#
# COMPACT_ATOMS: atom_id res chain seq x y z
N MET A 1 -22.70 -2.49 -19.73
CA MET A 1 -21.34 -2.63 -19.19
C MET A 1 -21.43 -2.38 -17.71
N ASN A 2 -21.31 -3.45 -16.94
CA ASN A 2 -21.60 -3.44 -15.50
C ASN A 2 -20.50 -2.69 -14.74
N ASN A 3 -20.95 -1.88 -13.79
CA ASN A 3 -20.15 -1.15 -12.81
C ASN A 3 -19.37 -2.09 -11.86
N SER A 4 -18.44 -2.92 -12.39
CA SER A 4 -17.58 -3.75 -11.54
C SER A 4 -16.59 -2.91 -10.75
N PHE A 5 -16.13 -1.79 -11.31
CA PHE A 5 -15.14 -0.91 -10.69
C PHE A 5 -15.62 -0.19 -9.42
N GLU A 6 -16.92 0.12 -9.31
CA GLU A 6 -17.44 0.76 -8.07
C GLU A 6 -17.42 -0.17 -6.84
N LYS A 7 -17.24 -1.48 -7.05
CA LYS A 7 -17.19 -2.48 -5.98
C LYS A 7 -15.76 -2.82 -5.51
N GLU A 8 -14.72 -2.42 -6.23
CA GLU A 8 -13.35 -2.88 -6.00
C GLU A 8 -12.52 -2.00 -5.06
N PHE A 9 -12.93 -0.75 -4.81
CA PHE A 9 -12.22 0.10 -3.85
C PHE A 9 -12.69 -0.19 -2.41
N GLN A 10 -12.14 -1.22 -1.81
CA GLN A 10 -12.30 -1.43 -0.36
C GLN A 10 -11.15 -0.77 0.38
N ALA A 11 -11.44 0.37 1.00
CA ALA A 11 -10.53 0.98 1.95
C ALA A 11 -10.66 0.25 3.29
N TYR A 12 -9.57 -0.31 3.79
CA TYR A 12 -9.53 -0.92 5.11
C TYR A 12 -9.07 0.11 6.14
N ASN A 13 -9.95 0.41 7.09
CA ASN A 13 -9.61 1.16 8.29
C ASN A 13 -9.42 0.17 9.42
N LEU A 14 -8.19 -0.12 9.80
CA LEU A 14 -7.86 -1.08 10.85
C LEU A 14 -7.47 -0.36 12.13
N LYS A 15 -8.09 -0.78 13.22
CA LYS A 15 -7.66 -0.44 14.58
C LYS A 15 -6.84 -1.61 15.11
N MET A 16 -5.54 -1.41 15.25
CA MET A 16 -4.63 -2.41 15.77
C MET A 16 -4.28 -2.11 17.22
N ASN A 17 -4.46 -3.10 18.09
CA ASN A 17 -3.93 -3.06 19.45
C ASN A 17 -2.57 -3.76 19.45
N ILE A 18 -1.54 -3.02 19.72
CA ILE A 18 -0.17 -3.51 19.83
C ILE A 18 0.33 -3.26 21.26
N ASP A 19 1.35 -3.98 21.68
CA ASP A 19 1.93 -3.89 23.05
C ASP A 19 2.31 -2.45 23.44
N SER A 20 2.62 -1.60 22.44
CA SER A 20 2.97 -0.18 22.60
C SER A 20 1.78 0.81 22.53
N GLY A 21 0.54 0.31 22.37
CA GLY A 21 -0.67 1.13 22.22
C GLY A 21 -1.50 0.76 20.98
N THR A 22 -2.36 1.67 20.54
CA THR A 22 -3.24 1.47 19.37
C THR A 22 -2.72 2.29 18.19
N LEU A 23 -2.52 1.65 17.04
CA LEU A 23 -2.24 2.31 15.75
C LEU A 23 -3.54 2.34 14.91
N ILE A 24 -3.91 3.51 14.44
CA ILE A 24 -5.04 3.69 13.52
C ILE A 24 -4.50 3.86 12.12
N THR A 25 -4.88 2.96 11.21
CA THR A 25 -4.31 2.90 9.87
C THR A 25 -5.38 2.94 8.78
N ALA A 26 -5.04 3.52 7.64
CA ALA A 26 -5.86 3.48 6.43
C ALA A 26 -5.02 2.91 5.28
N HIS A 27 -5.56 1.93 4.56
CA HIS A 27 -4.88 1.25 3.48
C HIS A 27 -5.70 1.30 2.20
N ILE A 28 -5.02 1.46 1.08
CA ILE A 28 -5.58 1.35 -0.27
C ILE A 28 -4.50 0.77 -1.18
N SER A 29 -4.90 -0.02 -2.19
CA SER A 29 -3.99 -0.62 -3.16
C SER A 29 -4.63 -0.69 -4.54
N ASP A 30 -3.84 -1.08 -5.53
CA ASP A 30 -4.30 -1.47 -6.86
C ASP A 30 -5.17 -0.40 -7.52
N LEU A 31 -4.72 0.85 -7.44
CA LEU A 31 -5.43 2.00 -7.99
C LEU A 31 -5.37 2.06 -9.50
N HIS A 32 -4.26 1.62 -10.09
CA HIS A 32 -4.07 1.51 -11.53
C HIS A 32 -4.46 2.79 -12.28
N PHE A 33 -3.90 3.95 -11.90
CA PHE A 33 -4.13 5.16 -12.70
C PHE A 33 -3.50 5.07 -14.10
N PRO A 34 -4.24 5.25 -15.20
CA PRO A 34 -5.69 5.41 -15.28
C PRO A 34 -6.37 4.07 -15.63
N ALA A 35 -7.03 3.44 -14.69
CA ALA A 35 -7.86 2.26 -14.96
C ALA A 35 -9.17 2.61 -15.68
N MET A 36 -9.56 3.88 -15.62
CA MET A 36 -10.71 4.47 -16.30
C MET A 36 -10.39 5.93 -16.64
N ASP A 37 -11.39 6.74 -17.00
CA ASP A 37 -11.22 8.19 -17.11
C ASP A 37 -10.59 8.73 -15.83
N PRO A 38 -9.40 9.36 -15.89
CA PRO A 38 -8.62 9.72 -14.71
C PRO A 38 -9.34 10.71 -13.78
N HIS A 39 -10.11 11.64 -14.35
CA HIS A 39 -10.90 12.60 -13.57
C HIS A 39 -12.03 11.89 -12.82
N LYS A 40 -12.73 10.98 -13.48
CA LYS A 40 -13.79 10.18 -12.85
C LYS A 40 -13.20 9.30 -11.74
N GLN A 41 -12.07 8.66 -11.99
CA GLN A 41 -11.37 7.82 -11.00
C GLN A 41 -10.99 8.63 -9.77
N TYR A 42 -10.39 9.82 -9.95
CA TYR A 42 -10.04 10.72 -8.87
C TYR A 42 -11.27 11.12 -8.04
N ASN A 43 -12.38 11.48 -8.68
CA ASN A 43 -13.61 11.89 -7.96
C ASN A 43 -14.17 10.73 -7.10
N ILE A 44 -14.14 9.50 -7.61
CA ILE A 44 -14.53 8.32 -6.82
C ILE A 44 -13.63 8.17 -5.59
N LEU A 45 -12.31 8.28 -5.75
CA LEU A 45 -11.34 8.20 -4.66
C LEU A 45 -11.48 9.34 -3.65
N GLU A 46 -11.76 10.56 -4.13
CA GLU A 46 -12.04 11.71 -3.26
C GLU A 46 -13.25 11.42 -2.35
N ASP A 47 -14.35 10.91 -2.92
CA ASP A 47 -15.58 10.68 -2.17
C ASP A 47 -15.54 9.42 -1.30
N GLN A 48 -14.96 8.33 -1.80
CA GLN A 48 -15.03 7.03 -1.14
C GLN A 48 -13.89 6.79 -0.16
N PHE A 49 -12.74 7.45 -0.34
CA PHE A 49 -11.56 7.25 0.48
C PHE A 49 -11.06 8.54 1.14
N LEU A 50 -10.64 9.56 0.36
CA LEU A 50 -9.95 10.73 0.90
C LEU A 50 -10.78 11.50 1.93
N LYS A 51 -12.04 11.82 1.62
CA LYS A 51 -12.95 12.51 2.56
C LYS A 51 -13.19 11.70 3.83
N LYS A 52 -13.24 10.38 3.73
CA LYS A 52 -13.47 9.51 4.89
C LYS A 52 -12.28 9.49 5.83
N ILE A 53 -11.07 9.33 5.29
CA ILE A 53 -9.86 9.31 6.12
C ILE A 53 -9.54 10.70 6.68
N GLU A 54 -9.85 11.77 5.94
CA GLU A 54 -9.72 13.15 6.42
C GLU A 54 -10.65 13.45 7.61
N ALA A 55 -11.87 12.90 7.61
CA ALA A 55 -12.84 13.07 8.68
C ALA A 55 -12.60 12.18 9.91
N MET A 56 -11.61 11.30 9.90
CA MET A 56 -11.28 10.45 11.05
C MET A 56 -10.79 11.30 12.22
N PRO A 57 -11.18 11.00 13.46
CA PRO A 57 -10.72 11.76 14.62
C PRO A 57 -9.23 11.57 14.91
N ARG A 58 -8.65 10.46 14.45
CA ARG A 58 -7.23 10.13 14.55
C ARG A 58 -6.85 9.23 13.39
N LEU A 59 -5.65 9.45 12.87
CA LEU A 59 -5.01 8.62 11.86
C LEU A 59 -3.51 8.66 12.12
N ASP A 60 -2.87 7.50 12.17
CA ASP A 60 -1.44 7.38 12.47
C ASP A 60 -0.63 6.97 11.25
N LEU A 61 -1.24 6.20 10.35
CA LEU A 61 -0.58 5.66 9.17
C LEU A 61 -1.56 5.61 7.98
N ILE A 62 -1.11 6.09 6.84
CA ILE A 62 -1.77 5.91 5.54
C ILE A 62 -0.83 5.11 4.64
N CYS A 63 -1.35 4.05 3.99
CA CYS A 63 -0.58 3.23 3.06
C CYS A 63 -1.25 3.13 1.71
N VAL A 64 -0.47 3.39 0.66
CA VAL A 64 -0.77 2.92 -0.69
C VAL A 64 0.06 1.66 -0.91
N ASN A 65 -0.60 0.49 -0.89
CA ASN A 65 0.07 -0.81 -0.88
C ASN A 65 0.38 -1.32 -2.30
N GLY A 66 0.93 -0.46 -3.15
CA GLY A 66 1.36 -0.80 -4.51
C GLY A 66 0.32 -0.57 -5.59
N ASP A 67 0.78 -0.67 -6.82
CA ASP A 67 0.04 -0.51 -8.07
C ASP A 67 -0.79 0.79 -8.12
N LEU A 68 -0.10 1.90 -7.82
CA LEU A 68 -0.66 3.25 -7.99
C LEU A 68 -0.95 3.52 -9.46
N TYR A 69 -0.09 3.07 -10.36
CA TYR A 69 -0.21 3.23 -11.81
C TYR A 69 -0.63 1.93 -12.50
N ASP A 70 -1.36 2.03 -13.60
CA ASP A 70 -1.76 0.87 -14.42
C ASP A 70 -0.63 0.37 -15.34
N HIS A 71 0.19 1.29 -15.80
CA HIS A 71 1.33 1.03 -16.65
C HIS A 71 2.28 2.23 -16.61
N LYS A 72 3.39 2.15 -17.30
CA LYS A 72 4.33 3.27 -17.38
C LYS A 72 3.71 4.43 -18.17
N LEU A 73 3.47 5.54 -17.49
CA LEU A 73 2.86 6.76 -18.03
C LEU A 73 3.91 7.81 -18.40
N MET A 74 3.55 8.65 -19.37
CA MET A 74 4.28 9.90 -19.59
C MET A 74 3.94 10.90 -18.46
N THR A 75 4.91 11.70 -18.05
CA THR A 75 4.73 12.74 -17.00
C THR A 75 3.68 13.79 -17.38
N SER A 76 3.42 13.99 -18.67
CA SER A 76 2.41 14.91 -19.20
C SER A 76 1.01 14.29 -19.37
N SER A 77 0.82 13.02 -19.01
CA SER A 77 -0.49 12.37 -19.17
C SER A 77 -1.46 12.75 -18.06
N ASP A 78 -2.75 12.75 -18.35
CA ASP A 78 -3.80 12.97 -17.37
C ASP A 78 -3.76 11.92 -16.24
N GLY A 79 -3.42 10.67 -16.55
CA GLY A 79 -3.22 9.63 -15.55
C GLY A 79 -2.17 10.03 -14.51
N THR A 80 -1.02 10.55 -14.96
CA THR A 80 0.03 11.06 -14.05
C THR A 80 -0.45 12.28 -13.26
N LEU A 81 -1.18 13.20 -13.90
CA LEU A 81 -1.72 14.38 -13.23
C LEU A 81 -2.65 13.99 -12.08
N TYR A 82 -3.67 13.16 -12.36
CA TYR A 82 -4.65 12.80 -11.34
C TYR A 82 -4.08 11.86 -10.26
N ALA A 83 -3.16 10.96 -10.59
CA ALA A 83 -2.41 10.21 -9.59
C ALA A 83 -1.61 11.16 -8.67
N SER A 84 -0.98 12.19 -9.24
CA SER A 84 -0.24 13.19 -8.46
C SER A 84 -1.15 14.06 -7.58
N MET A 85 -2.33 14.41 -8.08
CA MET A 85 -3.35 15.11 -7.28
C MET A 85 -3.83 14.24 -6.11
N PHE A 86 -4.06 12.95 -6.35
CA PHE A 86 -4.43 12.00 -5.29
C PHE A 86 -3.35 11.90 -4.21
N VAL A 87 -2.08 11.74 -4.60
CA VAL A 87 -0.97 11.69 -3.64
C VAL A 87 -0.81 13.02 -2.92
N ALA A 88 -0.95 14.15 -3.59
CA ALA A 88 -0.89 15.46 -2.94
C ALA A 88 -1.99 15.62 -1.86
N ARG A 89 -3.21 15.15 -2.12
CA ARG A 89 -4.29 15.12 -1.11
C ARG A 89 -3.95 14.21 0.06
N LEU A 90 -3.37 13.03 -0.19
CA LEU A 90 -2.87 12.16 0.88
C LEU A 90 -1.82 12.85 1.74
N VAL A 91 -0.90 13.60 1.13
CA VAL A 91 0.13 14.36 1.86
C VAL A 91 -0.51 15.43 2.78
N GLU A 92 -1.52 16.16 2.32
CA GLU A 92 -2.20 17.14 3.16
C GLU A 92 -2.99 16.49 4.31
N ILE A 93 -3.67 15.37 4.06
CA ILE A 93 -4.33 14.58 5.11
C ILE A 93 -3.31 14.05 6.12
N THR A 94 -2.18 13.51 5.64
CA THR A 94 -1.08 13.04 6.47
C THR A 94 -0.58 14.14 7.41
N LYS A 95 -0.38 15.34 6.86
CA LYS A 95 0.04 16.50 7.62
C LYS A 95 -0.99 16.91 8.69
N SER A 96 -2.27 16.98 8.32
CA SER A 96 -3.34 17.40 9.24
C SER A 96 -3.49 16.46 10.45
N HIS A 97 -3.25 15.18 10.26
CA HIS A 97 -3.31 14.15 11.31
C HIS A 97 -1.98 13.92 12.03
N ASN A 98 -0.88 14.56 11.62
CA ASN A 98 0.47 14.21 12.09
C ASN A 98 0.74 12.70 11.95
N ALA A 99 0.32 12.13 10.83
CA ALA A 99 0.44 10.73 10.46
C ALA A 99 1.72 10.47 9.66
N THR A 100 1.95 9.21 9.29
CA THR A 100 2.95 8.78 8.30
C THR A 100 2.22 8.36 7.02
N LEU A 101 2.71 8.76 5.86
CA LEU A 101 2.28 8.23 4.56
C LEU A 101 3.36 7.30 4.00
N ILE A 102 2.97 6.05 3.68
CA ILE A 102 3.84 5.11 2.98
C ILE A 102 3.27 4.87 1.57
N LEU A 103 4.08 5.14 0.56
CA LEU A 103 3.84 4.77 -0.82
C LEU A 103 4.71 3.56 -1.14
N LEU A 104 4.12 2.37 -1.16
CA LEU A 104 4.80 1.12 -1.45
C LEU A 104 4.82 0.87 -2.96
N GLN A 105 5.94 0.45 -3.50
CA GLN A 105 6.03 0.07 -4.90
C GLN A 105 5.31 -1.25 -5.15
N GLY A 106 4.42 -1.26 -6.13
CA GLY A 106 3.77 -2.45 -6.63
C GLY A 106 4.54 -3.13 -7.77
N THR A 107 3.80 -3.73 -8.68
CA THR A 107 4.33 -4.49 -9.82
C THR A 107 5.24 -3.63 -10.70
N MET A 108 6.36 -4.20 -11.15
CA MET A 108 7.37 -3.46 -11.93
C MET A 108 6.84 -2.95 -13.27
N SER A 109 5.86 -3.63 -13.88
CA SER A 109 5.20 -3.14 -15.10
C SER A 109 4.31 -1.93 -14.86
N HIS A 110 3.85 -1.73 -13.63
CA HIS A 110 2.96 -0.66 -13.21
C HIS A 110 3.76 0.50 -12.60
N ASP A 111 4.39 0.29 -11.47
CA ASP A 111 4.98 1.37 -10.66
C ASP A 111 6.46 1.68 -10.95
N ALA A 112 7.15 0.85 -11.76
CA ALA A 112 8.60 0.95 -11.92
C ALA A 112 9.10 2.38 -12.18
N ASN A 113 9.93 2.87 -11.26
CA ASN A 113 10.52 4.21 -11.28
C ASN A 113 9.52 5.38 -11.27
N GLN A 114 8.21 5.16 -11.37
CA GLN A 114 7.22 6.23 -11.42
C GLN A 114 7.02 6.87 -10.05
N LEU A 115 7.14 6.12 -8.96
CA LEU A 115 7.03 6.65 -7.61
C LEU A 115 8.14 7.65 -7.26
N LYS A 116 9.22 7.71 -8.04
CA LYS A 116 10.33 8.68 -7.85
C LYS A 116 9.88 10.14 -7.94
N ILE A 117 8.79 10.43 -8.65
CA ILE A 117 8.23 11.79 -8.73
C ILE A 117 7.80 12.29 -7.35
N TYR A 118 7.56 11.41 -6.38
CA TYR A 118 7.14 11.74 -5.02
C TYR A 118 8.30 11.86 -4.02
N TYR A 119 9.56 11.61 -4.44
CA TYR A 119 10.71 11.72 -3.55
C TYR A 119 10.91 13.12 -2.96
N HIS A 120 10.42 14.17 -3.64
CA HIS A 120 10.47 15.52 -3.10
C HIS A 120 9.65 15.69 -1.81
N TYR A 121 8.59 14.90 -1.60
CA TYR A 121 7.82 14.91 -0.36
C TYR A 121 8.62 14.33 0.81
N MET A 122 9.52 13.37 0.58
CA MET A 122 10.38 12.80 1.63
C MET A 122 11.37 13.82 2.22
N GLN A 123 11.61 14.92 1.51
CA GLN A 123 12.53 15.99 1.97
C GLN A 123 11.79 17.06 2.79
N ARG A 124 10.48 17.03 2.84
CA ARG A 124 9.67 17.97 3.63
C ARG A 124 9.82 17.66 5.12
N LYS A 125 9.93 18.71 5.94
CA LYS A 125 10.06 18.58 7.41
C LYS A 125 8.70 18.66 8.13
N ASP A 126 7.67 19.08 7.43
CA ASP A 126 6.33 19.32 7.97
C ASP A 126 5.36 18.14 7.76
N VAL A 127 5.82 17.06 7.14
CA VAL A 127 5.06 15.85 6.88
C VAL A 127 6.00 14.63 6.77
N ASP A 128 5.57 13.48 7.26
CA ASP A 128 6.33 12.21 7.15
C ASP A 128 5.80 11.41 5.95
N VAL A 129 6.50 11.48 4.83
CA VAL A 129 6.22 10.71 3.61
C VAL A 129 7.37 9.78 3.32
N ARG A 130 7.07 8.53 3.04
CA ARG A 130 8.06 7.48 2.75
C ARG A 130 7.68 6.76 1.47
N VAL A 131 8.57 6.77 0.49
CA VAL A 131 8.45 5.98 -0.73
C VAL A 131 9.32 4.74 -0.57
N VAL A 132 8.69 3.56 -0.62
CA VAL A 132 9.33 2.28 -0.34
C VAL A 132 9.40 1.45 -1.62
N THR A 133 10.61 1.28 -2.13
CA THR A 133 10.90 0.52 -3.36
C THR A 133 11.74 -0.73 -3.11
N ASN A 134 12.20 -0.92 -1.88
CA ASN A 134 12.96 -2.10 -1.45
C ASN A 134 12.39 -2.57 -0.12
N ILE A 135 12.48 -3.88 0.14
CA ILE A 135 12.07 -4.46 1.42
C ILE A 135 12.86 -3.84 2.57
N ARG A 136 12.15 -3.39 3.59
CA ARG A 136 12.77 -2.81 4.80
C ARG A 136 11.79 -2.68 5.94
N PHE A 137 12.33 -2.48 7.14
CA PHE A 137 11.54 -2.05 8.29
C PHE A 137 11.40 -0.53 8.33
N GLU A 138 10.23 -0.07 8.70
CA GLU A 138 9.94 1.32 9.02
C GLU A 138 9.43 1.44 10.47
N MET A 139 9.74 2.55 11.13
CA MET A 139 9.17 2.86 12.44
C MET A 139 8.05 3.88 12.27
N VAL A 140 6.84 3.51 12.64
CA VAL A 140 5.65 4.40 12.64
C VAL A 140 5.17 4.52 14.07
N LYS A 141 5.31 5.72 14.65
CA LYS A 141 5.16 5.89 16.10
C LYS A 141 6.10 4.89 16.83
N ASN A 142 5.54 3.99 17.65
CA ASN A 142 6.30 2.97 18.35
C ASN A 142 6.19 1.57 17.69
N CYS A 143 5.64 1.48 16.48
CA CYS A 143 5.38 0.23 15.79
C CYS A 143 6.44 -0.03 14.74
N ARG A 144 6.96 -1.23 14.70
CA ARG A 144 7.86 -1.70 13.65
C ARG A 144 7.04 -2.30 12.53
N VAL A 145 7.12 -1.68 11.36
CA VAL A 145 6.36 -2.06 10.16
C VAL A 145 7.30 -2.69 9.16
N LEU A 146 7.05 -3.93 8.76
CA LEU A 146 7.74 -4.54 7.62
C LEU A 146 7.05 -4.11 6.33
N CYS A 147 7.80 -3.48 5.44
CA CYS A 147 7.35 -3.04 4.14
C CYS A 147 7.96 -3.93 3.05
N ILE A 148 7.10 -4.66 2.32
CA ILE A 148 7.50 -5.59 1.25
C ILE A 148 6.91 -5.09 -0.07
N PRO A 149 7.67 -4.38 -0.92
CA PRO A 149 7.25 -4.07 -2.28
C PRO A 149 7.22 -5.35 -3.11
N GLU A 150 6.71 -5.28 -4.35
CA GLU A 150 6.76 -6.42 -5.26
C GLU A 150 8.19 -6.93 -5.44
N LEU A 151 8.39 -8.23 -5.17
CA LEU A 151 9.69 -8.90 -5.22
C LEU A 151 9.88 -9.77 -6.46
N TYR A 152 8.96 -9.73 -7.42
CA TYR A 152 9.12 -10.49 -8.66
C TYR A 152 10.41 -10.11 -9.38
N GLY A 153 11.22 -11.13 -9.70
CA GLY A 153 12.51 -10.93 -10.36
C GLY A 153 13.63 -10.40 -9.44
N VAL A 154 13.35 -10.15 -8.16
CA VAL A 154 14.40 -9.78 -7.19
C VAL A 154 15.03 -11.08 -6.65
N PRO A 155 16.37 -11.26 -6.74
CA PRO A 155 17.02 -12.43 -6.19
C PRO A 155 16.82 -12.54 -4.67
N GLU A 156 16.55 -13.76 -4.18
CA GLU A 156 16.21 -14.00 -2.77
C GLU A 156 17.30 -13.55 -1.79
N GLU A 157 18.56 -13.62 -2.20
CA GLU A 157 19.71 -13.18 -1.42
C GLU A 157 19.64 -11.71 -0.97
N TYR A 158 18.89 -10.86 -1.69
CA TYR A 158 18.72 -9.43 -1.33
C TYR A 158 17.70 -9.19 -0.22
N TYR A 159 16.79 -10.12 0.03
CA TYR A 159 15.71 -9.89 1.00
C TYR A 159 15.55 -11.00 2.06
N GLN A 160 16.12 -12.18 1.84
CA GLN A 160 15.97 -13.31 2.77
C GLN A 160 16.38 -12.98 4.21
N HIS A 161 17.41 -12.17 4.39
CA HIS A 161 17.92 -11.80 5.72
C HIS A 161 16.95 -10.88 6.49
N ILE A 162 16.07 -10.17 5.78
CA ILE A 162 15.02 -9.34 6.38
C ILE A 162 13.77 -10.20 6.62
N LEU A 163 13.34 -10.94 5.60
CA LEU A 163 12.10 -11.71 5.65
C LEU A 163 12.20 -12.90 6.62
N PHE A 164 13.33 -13.61 6.61
CA PHE A 164 13.58 -14.78 7.47
C PHE A 164 14.48 -14.50 8.66
N GLY A 165 14.75 -13.22 8.94
CA GLY A 165 15.47 -12.81 10.13
C GLY A 165 14.67 -13.08 11.41
N SER A 166 15.34 -12.97 12.57
CA SER A 166 14.71 -13.19 13.88
C SER A 166 13.98 -11.98 14.44
N ASP A 167 13.94 -10.88 13.70
CA ASP A 167 13.40 -9.62 14.17
C ASP A 167 11.86 -9.63 14.16
N PHE A 168 11.25 -9.38 15.32
CA PHE A 168 9.81 -9.20 15.43
C PHE A 168 9.35 -7.85 14.89
N TYR A 169 8.13 -7.80 14.33
CA TYR A 169 7.47 -6.60 13.86
C TYR A 169 5.97 -6.64 14.13
N ASP A 170 5.38 -5.46 14.18
CA ASP A 170 4.01 -5.28 14.66
C ASP A 170 2.98 -5.25 13.53
N LEU A 171 3.42 -4.96 12.31
CA LEU A 171 2.58 -4.86 11.11
C LEU A 171 3.41 -5.24 9.89
N CYS A 172 2.81 -5.94 8.94
CA CYS A 172 3.34 -6.07 7.59
C CYS A 172 2.44 -5.38 6.57
N ILE A 173 3.02 -4.58 5.72
CA ILE A 173 2.38 -4.05 4.52
C ILE A 173 3.13 -4.58 3.30
N MET A 174 2.41 -5.11 2.33
CA MET A 174 3.05 -5.73 1.19
C MET A 174 2.29 -5.55 -0.12
N HIS A 175 3.01 -5.73 -1.22
CA HIS A 175 2.44 -5.95 -2.54
C HIS A 175 2.93 -7.29 -3.06
N GLY A 176 2.03 -8.24 -3.25
CA GLY A 176 2.37 -9.60 -3.69
C GLY A 176 1.31 -10.63 -3.34
N THR A 177 1.50 -11.85 -3.79
CA THR A 177 0.54 -12.94 -3.66
C THR A 177 0.86 -13.84 -2.47
N ILE A 178 -0.14 -14.13 -1.65
CA ILE A 178 -0.06 -15.15 -0.60
C ILE A 178 -0.60 -16.49 -1.10
N GLN A 179 -0.07 -17.59 -0.56
CA GLN A 179 -0.56 -18.93 -0.85
C GLN A 179 -2.05 -19.06 -0.51
N GLY A 180 -2.84 -19.50 -1.47
CA GLY A 180 -4.31 -19.59 -1.35
C GLY A 180 -5.06 -18.39 -1.92
N ALA A 181 -4.41 -17.26 -2.15
CA ALA A 181 -4.99 -16.16 -2.89
C ALA A 181 -4.99 -16.48 -4.39
N VAL A 182 -6.11 -16.28 -5.07
CA VAL A 182 -6.27 -16.59 -6.49
C VAL A 182 -6.80 -15.37 -7.24
N TYR A 183 -6.16 -15.06 -8.34
CA TYR A 183 -6.76 -14.26 -9.40
C TYR A 183 -7.82 -15.12 -10.11
N GLY A 184 -9.09 -14.73 -10.09
CA GLY A 184 -10.14 -15.38 -10.89
C GLY A 184 -9.94 -16.89 -11.09
N ASP A 185 -9.67 -17.32 -12.31
CA ASP A 185 -9.50 -18.73 -12.70
C ASP A 185 -8.04 -19.23 -12.58
N ASN A 186 -7.38 -19.11 -11.42
CA ASN A 186 -6.13 -19.79 -11.06
C ASN A 186 -4.81 -19.24 -11.61
N VAL A 187 -4.63 -17.97 -11.82
CA VAL A 187 -3.32 -17.43 -12.21
C VAL A 187 -2.65 -16.77 -11.01
N GLY A 188 -1.64 -17.42 -10.45
CA GLY A 188 -0.70 -16.78 -9.54
C GLY A 188 0.40 -16.08 -10.34
N SER A 189 0.75 -14.85 -9.99
CA SER A 189 1.90 -14.14 -10.54
C SER A 189 2.84 -13.69 -9.43
N GLY A 190 4.14 -13.77 -9.69
CA GLY A 190 5.15 -13.29 -8.76
C GLY A 190 5.60 -14.32 -7.72
N ARG A 191 6.27 -13.83 -6.66
CA ARG A 191 6.63 -14.66 -5.50
C ARG A 191 5.37 -15.01 -4.71
N LEU A 192 5.19 -16.30 -4.48
CA LEU A 192 4.14 -16.79 -3.61
C LEU A 192 4.65 -16.80 -2.16
N PHE A 193 4.10 -15.92 -1.34
CA PHE A 193 4.36 -15.90 0.10
C PHE A 193 3.53 -16.96 0.82
N ARG A 194 4.08 -17.49 1.91
CA ARG A 194 3.42 -18.46 2.80
C ARG A 194 3.26 -17.85 4.18
N MET A 195 2.34 -18.34 4.97
CA MET A 195 2.18 -17.87 6.35
C MET A 195 3.45 -18.07 7.19
N GLU A 196 4.22 -19.12 6.89
CA GLU A 196 5.50 -19.38 7.55
C GLU A 196 6.55 -18.29 7.31
N ASP A 197 6.42 -17.51 6.24
CA ASP A 197 7.29 -16.37 5.95
C ASP A 197 7.06 -15.20 6.94
N PHE A 198 5.95 -15.21 7.70
CA PHE A 198 5.51 -14.11 8.57
C PHE A 198 5.42 -14.49 10.05
N LEU A 199 6.08 -15.56 10.48
CA LEU A 199 6.03 -16.04 11.89
C LEU A 199 6.47 -14.99 12.92
N ASN A 200 7.26 -13.99 12.51
CA ASN A 200 7.71 -12.90 13.36
C ASN A 200 6.77 -11.68 13.34
N CYS A 201 5.66 -11.74 12.58
CA CYS A 201 4.64 -10.70 12.59
C CYS A 201 3.71 -10.88 13.79
N LYS A 202 3.64 -9.89 14.68
CA LYS A 202 2.75 -9.91 15.85
C LYS A 202 1.33 -9.45 15.54
N GLY A 203 1.15 -8.72 14.45
CA GLY A 203 -0.11 -8.13 14.05
C GLY A 203 -0.54 -8.52 12.64
N PRO A 204 -1.41 -7.75 12.01
CA PRO A 204 -1.93 -8.07 10.69
C PRO A 204 -0.90 -7.94 9.58
N ILE A 205 -1.17 -8.64 8.51
CA ILE A 205 -0.48 -8.53 7.23
C ILE A 205 -1.49 -7.99 6.23
N ILE A 206 -1.18 -6.86 5.59
CA ILE A 206 -2.07 -6.16 4.67
C ILE A 206 -1.43 -6.13 3.29
N ALA A 207 -2.07 -6.80 2.34
CA ALA A 207 -1.53 -6.97 1.00
C ALA A 207 -2.36 -6.24 -0.06
N GLY A 208 -1.69 -5.68 -1.07
CA GLY A 208 -2.21 -5.41 -2.40
C GLY A 208 -1.84 -6.51 -3.39
N HIS A 209 -2.19 -6.36 -4.66
CA HIS A 209 -1.91 -7.21 -5.81
C HIS A 209 -3.04 -8.16 -6.23
N VAL A 210 -3.76 -8.78 -5.31
CA VAL A 210 -4.91 -9.62 -5.65
C VAL A 210 -6.19 -8.78 -5.56
N HIS A 211 -6.80 -8.47 -6.70
CA HIS A 211 -7.99 -7.59 -6.80
C HIS A 211 -9.27 -8.23 -6.25
N LYS A 212 -9.14 -9.05 -5.22
CA LYS A 212 -10.25 -9.69 -4.53
C LYS A 212 -10.05 -9.53 -3.05
N ALA A 213 -10.82 -8.64 -2.45
CA ALA A 213 -10.82 -8.47 -1.01
C ALA A 213 -11.17 -9.79 -0.31
N ALA A 214 -10.28 -10.25 0.53
CA ALA A 214 -10.45 -11.47 1.31
C ALA A 214 -9.59 -11.42 2.57
N THR A 215 -10.01 -12.16 3.59
CA THR A 215 -9.20 -12.39 4.78
C THR A 215 -8.72 -13.83 4.77
N TYR A 216 -7.44 -14.03 4.95
CA TYR A 216 -6.81 -15.34 5.03
C TYR A 216 -6.20 -15.52 6.43
N TYR A 217 -6.38 -16.70 7.02
CA TYR A 217 -5.71 -17.09 8.27
C TYR A 217 -5.88 -16.10 9.45
N ASP A 218 -7.04 -15.45 9.56
CA ASP A 218 -7.43 -14.49 10.62
C ASP A 218 -6.53 -13.23 10.78
N HIS A 219 -5.39 -13.16 10.11
CA HIS A 219 -4.40 -12.07 10.24
C HIS A 219 -3.98 -11.44 8.92
N PHE A 220 -4.43 -11.98 7.78
CA PHE A 220 -4.04 -11.51 6.45
C PHE A 220 -5.24 -10.85 5.75
N TYR A 221 -5.06 -9.59 5.35
CA TYR A 221 -6.09 -8.73 4.75
C TYR A 221 -5.67 -8.20 3.38
#